data_6ff2260927e312e2a852cf25a0353687
#
_entry.id   6ff2260927e312e2a852cf25a0353687
#
_cell.length_a   1.000
_cell.length_b   1.000
_cell.length_c   1.000
_cell.angle_alpha   90.00
_cell.angle_beta   90.00
_cell.angle_gamma   90.00
#
_symmetry.space_group_name_H-M   'P 1'
#
loop_
_entity.id
_entity.type
_entity.pdbx_description
1 polymer ?
#
loop_
_entity_poly.entity_id
_entity_poly.type
_entity_poly.pdbx_seq_one_letter_code
_entity_poly.pdbx_strand_id
1 'polypeptide(L)'
;QYKTVQDVFNELKETNETIGGISWEMLQEQDSVTYPFTQKNKKSEPILFAESFPTKSGKATFVPANFQTAEELPDTEYPFVFITGRHLEHWHTGSMTSRSQVLHDLEPEPTISLNPEDIKELNISGFDKVSISSRRGQLNASVRVDANVQRKTIFMAFCFDFGAMLERVGR
;
A
#
# COMPACT_ATOMS: atom_id res chain seq x y z
N GLN A 1 -13.13 -11.10 -27.80
CA GLN A 1 -11.88 -10.34 -27.93
C GLN A 1 -12.20 -8.87 -28.13
N TYR A 2 -11.71 -7.99 -27.24
CA TYR A 2 -11.97 -6.54 -27.32
C TYR A 2 -11.13 -5.92 -28.43
N LYS A 3 -11.70 -4.96 -29.14
CA LYS A 3 -11.03 -4.19 -30.18
C LYS A 3 -10.66 -2.79 -29.70
N THR A 4 -11.44 -2.25 -28.77
CA THR A 4 -11.30 -0.89 -28.24
C THR A 4 -11.43 -0.87 -26.72
N VAL A 5 -10.99 0.22 -26.10
CA VAL A 5 -11.20 0.46 -24.67
C VAL A 5 -12.69 0.59 -24.34
N GLN A 6 -13.48 1.14 -25.27
CA GLN A 6 -14.93 1.23 -25.14
C GLN A 6 -15.60 -0.15 -25.05
N ASP A 7 -15.10 -1.17 -25.77
CA ASP A 7 -15.64 -2.53 -25.67
C ASP A 7 -15.45 -3.08 -24.25
N VAL A 8 -14.29 -2.84 -23.64
CA VAL A 8 -13.99 -3.24 -22.26
C VAL A 8 -14.91 -2.51 -21.27
N PHE A 9 -15.09 -1.21 -21.44
CA PHE A 9 -15.98 -0.42 -20.61
C PHE A 9 -17.44 -0.87 -20.71
N ASN A 10 -17.90 -1.21 -21.92
CA ASN A 10 -19.26 -1.69 -22.13
C ASN A 10 -19.52 -3.00 -21.36
N GLU A 11 -18.59 -3.95 -21.41
CA GLU A 11 -18.73 -5.18 -20.63
C GLU A 11 -18.64 -4.91 -19.12
N LEU A 12 -17.74 -4.02 -18.67
CA LEU A 12 -17.64 -3.64 -17.27
C LEU A 12 -18.97 -3.09 -16.73
N LYS A 13 -19.62 -2.19 -17.48
CA LYS A 13 -20.90 -1.61 -17.06
C LYS A 13 -22.09 -2.59 -17.12
N GLU A 14 -22.03 -3.60 -17.98
CA GLU A 14 -23.05 -4.67 -18.04
C GLU A 14 -22.96 -5.59 -16.83
N THR A 15 -21.76 -5.81 -16.33
CA THR A 15 -21.49 -6.66 -15.15
C THR A 15 -21.58 -5.93 -13.81
N ASN A 16 -21.67 -4.59 -13.84
CA ASN A 16 -21.69 -3.77 -12.62
C ASN A 16 -22.85 -2.77 -12.63
N GLU A 17 -23.90 -3.08 -11.88
CA GLU A 17 -25.12 -2.26 -11.81
C GLU A 17 -24.82 -0.83 -11.33
N THR A 18 -23.82 -0.61 -10.47
CA THR A 18 -23.53 0.70 -9.90
C THR A 18 -23.00 1.73 -10.90
N ILE A 19 -22.51 1.28 -12.05
CA ILE A 19 -22.05 2.11 -13.16
C ILE A 19 -22.86 1.89 -14.45
N GLY A 20 -23.86 1.04 -14.38
CA GLY A 20 -24.64 0.61 -15.55
C GLY A 20 -25.30 1.75 -16.34
N GLY A 21 -25.56 2.89 -15.71
CA GLY A 21 -26.15 4.07 -16.35
C GLY A 21 -25.14 4.98 -17.06
N ILE A 22 -23.82 4.82 -16.81
CA ILE A 22 -22.77 5.64 -17.44
C ILE A 22 -22.61 5.23 -18.90
N SER A 23 -22.56 6.19 -19.82
CA SER A 23 -22.21 5.92 -21.22
C SER A 23 -20.77 6.33 -21.53
N TRP A 24 -20.21 5.78 -22.60
CA TRP A 24 -18.87 6.15 -23.05
C TRP A 24 -18.82 7.63 -23.48
N GLU A 25 -19.87 8.09 -24.13
CA GLU A 25 -20.02 9.47 -24.58
C GLU A 25 -20.03 10.44 -23.38
N MET A 26 -20.72 10.08 -22.30
CA MET A 26 -20.69 10.90 -21.06
C MET A 26 -19.28 11.05 -20.52
N LEU A 27 -18.47 10.01 -20.54
CA LEU A 27 -17.08 10.07 -20.09
C LEU A 27 -16.19 10.92 -20.99
N GLN A 28 -16.48 10.93 -22.31
CA GLN A 28 -15.77 11.78 -23.24
C GLN A 28 -16.14 13.27 -23.12
N GLU A 29 -17.39 13.56 -22.74
CA GLU A 29 -17.87 14.93 -22.58
C GLU A 29 -17.51 15.53 -21.21
N GLN A 30 -17.46 14.72 -20.16
CA GLN A 30 -17.35 15.16 -18.77
C GLN A 30 -16.04 14.75 -18.08
N ASP A 31 -15.15 14.04 -18.78
CA ASP A 31 -13.91 13.45 -18.27
C ASP A 31 -14.11 12.42 -17.13
N SER A 32 -15.11 12.64 -16.27
CA SER A 32 -15.44 11.74 -15.16
C SER A 32 -16.92 11.80 -14.79
N VAL A 33 -17.44 10.69 -14.27
CA VAL A 33 -18.79 10.59 -13.72
C VAL A 33 -18.70 9.92 -12.35
N THR A 34 -19.25 10.57 -11.33
CA THR A 34 -19.26 10.03 -9.95
C THR A 34 -20.27 8.90 -9.83
N TYR A 35 -19.84 7.75 -9.33
CA TYR A 35 -20.73 6.62 -9.04
C TYR A 35 -21.28 6.66 -7.59
N PRO A 36 -22.39 5.99 -7.31
CA PRO A 36 -23.19 5.17 -8.22
C PRO A 36 -23.97 5.99 -9.25
N PHE A 37 -24.09 5.45 -10.47
CA PHE A 37 -24.85 6.00 -11.56
C PHE A 37 -25.54 4.86 -12.31
N THR A 38 -26.65 4.40 -11.75
CA THR A 38 -27.32 3.19 -12.24
C THR A 38 -28.23 3.47 -13.45
N GLN A 39 -28.65 2.44 -14.15
CA GLN A 39 -29.67 2.53 -15.21
C GLN A 39 -30.99 3.11 -14.71
N LYS A 40 -31.34 2.81 -13.44
CA LYS A 40 -32.59 3.26 -12.81
C LYS A 40 -32.50 4.69 -12.29
N ASN A 41 -31.34 5.02 -11.72
CA ASN A 41 -31.08 6.35 -11.17
C ASN A 41 -29.89 6.97 -11.89
N LYS A 42 -30.16 7.69 -12.98
CA LYS A 42 -29.16 8.41 -13.77
C LYS A 42 -28.72 9.71 -13.12
N LYS A 43 -28.35 9.64 -11.84
CA LYS A 43 -27.88 10.75 -11.04
C LYS A 43 -26.68 10.30 -10.21
N SER A 44 -25.60 11.05 -10.29
CA SER A 44 -24.45 10.86 -9.43
C SER A 44 -24.78 11.15 -7.97
N GLU A 45 -24.28 10.32 -7.08
CA GLU A 45 -24.39 10.56 -5.64
C GLU A 45 -23.02 10.99 -5.10
N PRO A 46 -22.86 12.29 -4.76
CA PRO A 46 -21.58 12.81 -4.28
C PRO A 46 -21.19 12.25 -2.90
N ILE A 47 -22.17 11.79 -2.12
CA ILE A 47 -21.98 11.14 -0.82
C ILE A 47 -22.69 9.80 -0.85
N LEU A 48 -21.92 8.72 -0.70
CA LEU A 48 -22.48 7.37 -0.64
C LEU A 48 -23.34 7.19 0.63
N PHE A 49 -24.45 6.47 0.47
CA PHE A 49 -25.37 6.13 1.55
C PHE A 49 -25.97 7.34 2.28
N ALA A 50 -26.17 8.47 1.58
CA ALA A 50 -26.71 9.69 2.15
C ALA A 50 -28.13 9.52 2.74
N GLU A 51 -28.94 8.67 2.13
CA GLU A 51 -30.33 8.44 2.56
C GLU A 51 -30.51 7.08 3.27
N SER A 52 -29.87 6.02 2.77
CA SER A 52 -29.99 4.67 3.32
C SER A 52 -28.83 3.78 2.90
N PHE A 53 -28.60 2.70 3.64
CA PHE A 53 -27.65 1.67 3.25
C PHE A 53 -28.31 0.58 2.39
N PRO A 54 -27.58 -0.06 1.45
CA PRO A 54 -28.12 -1.11 0.58
C PRO A 54 -28.26 -2.46 1.32
N THR A 55 -28.97 -2.45 2.43
CA THR A 55 -29.30 -3.60 3.27
C THR A 55 -30.82 -3.80 3.32
N LYS A 56 -31.27 -4.98 3.73
CA LYS A 56 -32.72 -5.25 3.90
C LYS A 56 -33.40 -4.27 4.85
N SER A 57 -32.67 -3.77 5.87
CA SER A 57 -33.22 -2.84 6.86
C SER A 57 -33.03 -1.36 6.49
N GLY A 58 -32.28 -1.06 5.43
CA GLY A 58 -31.87 0.30 5.08
C GLY A 58 -30.84 0.93 6.04
N LYS A 59 -30.36 0.18 7.04
CA LYS A 59 -29.41 0.63 8.05
C LYS A 59 -28.08 -0.12 7.91
N ALA A 60 -26.98 0.55 8.29
CA ALA A 60 -25.68 -0.12 8.42
C ALA A 60 -25.75 -1.23 9.49
N THR A 61 -24.98 -2.27 9.28
CA THR A 61 -24.82 -3.36 10.24
C THR A 61 -23.47 -3.24 10.91
N PHE A 62 -23.45 -3.09 12.23
CA PHE A 62 -22.21 -3.18 13.01
C PHE A 62 -21.85 -4.65 13.22
N VAL A 63 -20.67 -5.01 12.76
CA VAL A 63 -20.11 -6.34 12.99
C VAL A 63 -19.10 -6.23 14.12
N PRO A 64 -19.35 -6.88 15.29
CA PRO A 64 -18.38 -6.85 16.37
C PRO A 64 -17.12 -7.63 15.97
N ALA A 65 -15.97 -7.08 16.25
CA ALA A 65 -14.69 -7.74 16.05
C ALA A 65 -13.90 -7.70 17.37
N ASN A 66 -13.42 -8.86 17.80
CA ASN A 66 -12.50 -8.94 18.90
C ASN A 66 -11.10 -8.49 18.46
N PHE A 67 -10.43 -7.75 19.33
CA PHE A 67 -9.01 -7.43 19.10
C PHE A 67 -8.20 -8.73 19.14
N GLN A 68 -7.38 -8.92 18.12
CA GLN A 68 -6.42 -10.02 18.04
C GLN A 68 -5.01 -9.43 17.92
N THR A 69 -4.09 -9.94 18.69
CA THR A 69 -2.66 -9.62 18.54
C THR A 69 -2.13 -10.23 17.24
N ALA A 70 -0.99 -9.73 16.79
CA ALA A 70 -0.26 -10.39 15.69
C ALA A 70 0.11 -11.84 16.11
N GLU A 71 0.14 -12.75 15.14
CA GLU A 71 0.53 -14.16 15.38
C GLU A 71 1.98 -14.27 15.86
N GLU A 72 2.83 -13.31 15.47
CA GLU A 72 4.23 -13.24 15.88
C GLU A 72 4.50 -11.87 16.51
N LEU A 73 4.94 -11.89 17.75
CA LEU A 73 5.33 -10.71 18.53
C LEU A 73 6.85 -10.67 18.70
N PRO A 74 7.44 -9.48 18.96
CA PRO A 74 8.84 -9.37 19.34
C PRO A 74 9.17 -10.22 20.57
N ASP A 75 10.37 -10.78 20.59
CA ASP A 75 10.91 -11.55 21.70
C ASP A 75 12.39 -11.21 21.95
N THR A 76 13.09 -12.00 22.75
CA THR A 76 14.50 -11.77 23.09
C THR A 76 15.46 -11.99 21.91
N GLU A 77 15.10 -12.84 20.96
CA GLU A 77 15.90 -13.12 19.76
C GLU A 77 15.63 -12.11 18.65
N TYR A 78 14.36 -11.72 18.49
CA TYR A 78 13.89 -10.73 17.50
C TYR A 78 13.17 -9.57 18.21
N PRO A 79 13.92 -8.65 18.84
CA PRO A 79 13.33 -7.65 19.74
C PRO A 79 12.70 -6.44 19.03
N PHE A 80 12.72 -6.37 17.70
CA PHE A 80 12.19 -5.27 16.92
C PHE A 80 10.92 -5.65 16.17
N VAL A 81 10.00 -4.70 16.08
CA VAL A 81 8.88 -4.75 15.14
C VAL A 81 9.36 -4.23 13.78
N PHE A 82 9.21 -4.99 12.73
CA PHE A 82 9.52 -4.57 11.37
C PHE A 82 8.25 -4.12 10.65
N ILE A 83 8.19 -2.85 10.26
CA ILE A 83 7.05 -2.24 9.57
C ILE A 83 7.47 -1.87 8.17
N THR A 84 6.67 -2.27 7.18
CA THR A 84 6.85 -1.84 5.81
C THR A 84 5.79 -0.80 5.43
N GLY A 85 6.17 0.14 4.57
CA GLY A 85 5.28 1.21 4.14
C GLY A 85 5.65 1.82 2.81
N ARG A 86 5.01 2.94 2.49
CA ARG A 86 5.26 3.69 1.27
C ARG A 86 6.40 4.68 1.44
N HIS A 87 7.00 5.04 0.32
CA HIS A 87 8.03 6.05 0.19
C HIS A 87 7.56 7.13 -0.79
N LEU A 88 8.01 8.35 -0.62
CA LEU A 88 7.59 9.47 -1.47
C LEU A 88 8.12 9.33 -2.90
N GLU A 89 9.39 8.94 -3.02
CA GLU A 89 10.14 8.90 -4.27
C GLU A 89 9.77 7.68 -5.13
N HIS A 90 9.27 6.63 -4.51
CA HIS A 90 8.91 5.41 -5.22
C HIS A 90 7.44 5.04 -5.06
N TRP A 91 6.78 4.77 -6.19
CA TRP A 91 5.39 4.33 -6.22
C TRP A 91 5.29 2.83 -5.94
N HIS A 92 4.61 2.46 -4.85
CA HIS A 92 4.37 1.08 -4.42
C HIS A 92 5.66 0.24 -4.43
N THR A 93 5.71 -0.80 -5.27
CA THR A 93 6.86 -1.71 -5.40
C THR A 93 8.03 -1.13 -6.21
N GLY A 94 7.94 0.11 -6.64
CA GLY A 94 9.01 0.77 -7.40
C GLY A 94 9.13 0.33 -8.87
N SER A 95 8.30 -0.58 -9.34
CA SER A 95 8.42 -1.17 -10.69
C SER A 95 8.40 -0.16 -11.84
N MET A 96 7.77 0.98 -11.64
CA MET A 96 7.79 2.10 -12.59
C MET A 96 8.82 3.16 -12.21
N THR A 97 8.79 3.61 -10.96
CA THR A 97 9.57 4.77 -10.50
C THR A 97 11.05 4.49 -10.38
N SER A 98 11.48 3.24 -10.11
CA SER A 98 12.89 2.84 -10.15
C SER A 98 13.52 2.94 -11.55
N ARG A 99 12.71 3.07 -12.60
CA ARG A 99 13.17 3.34 -13.98
C ARG A 99 13.31 4.83 -14.30
N SER A 100 12.84 5.71 -13.41
CA SER A 100 13.08 7.15 -13.49
C SER A 100 14.42 7.44 -12.84
N GLN A 101 15.40 7.92 -13.63
CA GLN A 101 16.75 8.19 -13.14
C GLN A 101 16.73 9.17 -11.96
N VAL A 102 15.94 10.23 -12.05
CA VAL A 102 15.84 11.24 -10.98
C VAL A 102 15.34 10.66 -9.67
N LEU A 103 14.28 9.82 -9.71
CA LEU A 103 13.72 9.21 -8.52
C LEU A 103 14.65 8.14 -7.96
N HIS A 104 15.31 7.39 -8.84
CA HIS A 104 16.30 6.39 -8.45
C HIS A 104 17.53 7.03 -7.78
N ASP A 105 17.99 8.19 -8.28
CA ASP A 105 19.13 8.90 -7.69
C ASP A 105 18.82 9.48 -6.29
N LEU A 106 17.54 9.80 -6.03
CA LEU A 106 17.10 10.25 -4.70
C LEU A 106 17.10 9.12 -3.66
N GLU A 107 16.64 7.94 -4.05
CA GLU A 107 16.53 6.75 -3.19
C GLU A 107 17.00 5.50 -3.95
N PRO A 108 18.33 5.32 -4.08
CA PRO A 108 18.91 4.28 -4.93
C PRO A 108 18.97 2.91 -4.28
N GLU A 109 18.99 2.85 -2.96
CA GLU A 109 19.22 1.61 -2.21
C GLU A 109 18.26 1.46 -1.01
N PRO A 110 18.07 0.23 -0.52
CA PRO A 110 17.25 -0.03 0.65
C PRO A 110 17.75 0.73 1.87
N THR A 111 16.87 1.50 2.50
CA THR A 111 17.13 2.20 3.74
C THR A 111 16.14 1.77 4.82
N ILE A 112 16.62 1.66 6.07
CA ILE A 112 15.79 1.47 7.25
C ILE A 112 15.81 2.71 8.12
N SER A 113 14.65 3.12 8.58
CA SER A 113 14.54 4.19 9.56
C SER A 113 14.50 3.61 10.97
N LEU A 114 15.33 4.15 11.84
CA LEU A 114 15.47 3.76 13.26
C LEU A 114 15.41 4.97 14.15
N ASN A 115 14.87 4.76 15.36
CA ASN A 115 14.90 5.77 16.42
C ASN A 115 16.34 6.07 16.86
N PRO A 116 16.72 7.35 17.11
CA PRO A 116 18.07 7.74 17.52
C PRO A 116 18.57 7.00 18.79
N GLU A 117 17.69 6.69 19.73
CA GLU A 117 18.07 5.97 20.94
C GLU A 117 18.37 4.49 20.69
N ASP A 118 17.65 3.86 19.74
CA ASP A 118 17.96 2.49 19.31
C ASP A 118 19.29 2.43 18.56
N ILE A 119 19.58 3.41 17.70
CA ILE A 119 20.86 3.57 17.02
C ILE A 119 22.01 3.64 18.03
N LYS A 120 21.84 4.46 19.07
CA LYS A 120 22.83 4.58 20.16
C LYS A 120 22.97 3.27 20.95
N GLU A 121 21.86 2.62 21.29
CA GLU A 121 21.86 1.36 22.03
C GLU A 121 22.55 0.23 21.25
N LEU A 122 22.34 0.19 19.93
CA LEU A 122 22.97 -0.77 19.03
C LEU A 122 24.42 -0.44 18.68
N ASN A 123 24.93 0.73 19.11
CA ASN A 123 26.26 1.25 18.80
C ASN A 123 26.54 1.29 17.28
N ILE A 124 25.56 1.77 16.50
CA ILE A 124 25.64 2.01 15.07
C ILE A 124 25.46 3.49 14.76
N SER A 125 25.70 3.90 13.54
CA SER A 125 25.58 5.28 13.07
C SER A 125 24.62 5.41 11.90
N GLY A 126 24.13 6.61 11.63
CA GLY A 126 23.42 6.90 10.38
C GLY A 126 24.34 6.60 9.19
N PHE A 127 23.73 6.04 8.13
CA PHE A 127 24.40 5.57 6.91
C PHE A 127 25.21 4.27 7.04
N ASP A 128 25.35 3.69 8.24
CA ASP A 128 25.92 2.36 8.34
C ASP A 128 25.10 1.34 7.58
N LYS A 129 25.79 0.36 6.97
CA LYS A 129 25.13 -0.80 6.37
C LYS A 129 24.97 -1.88 7.43
N VAL A 130 23.72 -2.28 7.65
CA VAL A 130 23.37 -3.27 8.66
C VAL A 130 22.64 -4.45 8.01
N SER A 131 22.75 -5.60 8.66
CA SER A 131 22.00 -6.79 8.31
C SER A 131 20.80 -6.93 9.25
N ILE A 132 19.61 -7.06 8.67
CA ILE A 132 18.36 -7.26 9.39
C ILE A 132 17.94 -8.70 9.16
N SER A 133 17.69 -9.44 10.22
CA SER A 133 17.24 -10.82 10.15
C SER A 133 15.90 -11.03 10.83
N SER A 134 15.14 -11.96 10.30
CA SER A 134 13.90 -12.49 10.88
C SER A 134 13.93 -14.01 10.80
N ARG A 135 12.93 -14.69 11.35
CA ARG A 135 12.78 -16.14 11.21
C ARG A 135 12.63 -16.60 9.75
N ARG A 136 12.28 -15.69 8.85
CA ARG A 136 11.99 -15.96 7.44
C ARG A 136 13.10 -15.57 6.47
N GLY A 137 14.05 -14.76 6.89
CA GLY A 137 15.13 -14.34 6.00
C GLY A 137 15.94 -13.18 6.55
N GLN A 138 16.87 -12.71 5.74
CA GLN A 138 17.81 -11.66 6.05
C GLN A 138 17.95 -10.70 4.87
N LEU A 139 18.14 -9.42 5.17
CA LEU A 139 18.40 -8.38 4.17
C LEU A 139 19.44 -7.39 4.68
N ASN A 140 20.09 -6.68 3.76
CA ASN A 140 21.01 -5.60 4.08
C ASN A 140 20.40 -4.27 3.67
N ALA A 141 20.55 -3.25 4.52
CA ALA A 141 20.06 -1.90 4.27
C ALA A 141 20.96 -0.86 4.95
N SER A 142 20.89 0.37 4.45
CA SER A 142 21.56 1.52 5.08
C SER A 142 20.67 2.10 6.19
N VAL A 143 21.28 2.57 7.27
CA VAL A 143 20.57 3.15 8.41
C VAL A 143 20.23 4.61 8.15
N ARG A 144 18.97 4.98 8.38
CA ARG A 144 18.47 6.36 8.43
C ARG A 144 18.01 6.67 9.85
N VAL A 145 18.47 7.81 10.39
CA VAL A 145 18.03 8.30 11.68
C VAL A 145 16.68 8.99 11.55
N ASP A 146 15.67 8.54 12.29
CA ASP A 146 14.33 9.16 12.29
C ASP A 146 13.72 9.14 13.70
N ALA A 147 13.61 10.32 14.30
CA ALA A 147 13.04 10.48 15.63
C ALA A 147 11.52 10.22 15.71
N ASN A 148 10.82 10.17 14.56
CA ASN A 148 9.39 9.85 14.51
C ASN A 148 9.11 8.35 14.54
N VAL A 149 10.12 7.52 14.29
CA VAL A 149 10.00 6.07 14.45
C VAL A 149 10.01 5.71 15.92
N GLN A 150 9.07 4.89 16.35
CA GLN A 150 8.99 4.44 17.73
C GLN A 150 10.21 3.57 18.11
N ARG A 151 10.57 3.57 19.40
CA ARG A 151 11.59 2.67 19.93
C ARG A 151 11.26 1.20 19.61
N LYS A 152 12.31 0.43 19.34
CA LYS A 152 12.21 -1.00 18.97
C LYS A 152 11.35 -1.25 17.73
N THR A 153 11.29 -0.27 16.82
CA THR A 153 10.63 -0.39 15.52
C THR A 153 11.62 -0.09 14.40
N ILE A 154 11.57 -0.87 13.35
CA ILE A 154 12.29 -0.68 12.10
C ILE A 154 11.26 -0.36 11.02
N PHE A 155 11.40 0.76 10.34
CA PHE A 155 10.59 1.08 9.16
C PHE A 155 11.41 0.94 7.89
N MET A 156 10.84 0.33 6.86
CA MET A 156 11.43 0.22 5.54
C MET A 156 10.37 0.37 4.45
N ALA A 157 10.72 1.06 3.36
CA ALA A 157 9.82 1.15 2.21
C ALA A 157 9.78 -0.18 1.45
N PHE A 158 8.58 -0.60 1.01
CA PHE A 158 8.40 -1.84 0.24
C PHE A 158 8.65 -1.69 -1.27
N CYS A 159 9.20 -0.54 -1.69
CA CYS A 159 9.57 -0.29 -3.09
C CYS A 159 10.84 -1.03 -3.53
N PHE A 160 11.60 -1.56 -2.61
CA PHE A 160 12.75 -2.41 -2.91
C PHE A 160 12.29 -3.88 -2.95
N ASP A 161 12.71 -4.61 -3.95
CA ASP A 161 12.26 -6.00 -4.19
C ASP A 161 12.70 -6.95 -3.07
N PHE A 162 11.81 -7.15 -2.11
CA PHE A 162 12.01 -8.09 -1.01
C PHE A 162 12.04 -9.55 -1.48
N GLY A 163 11.33 -9.87 -2.58
CA GLY A 163 11.31 -11.23 -3.13
C GLY A 163 12.68 -11.66 -3.63
N ALA A 164 13.34 -10.83 -4.42
CA ALA A 164 14.68 -11.10 -4.92
C ALA A 164 15.76 -11.11 -3.81
N MET A 165 15.52 -10.39 -2.71
CA MET A 165 16.41 -10.40 -1.55
C MET A 165 16.24 -11.64 -0.66
N LEU A 166 15.02 -12.15 -0.50
CA LEU A 166 14.72 -13.34 0.30
C LEU A 166 15.13 -14.64 -0.41
N GLU A 167 15.03 -14.69 -1.75
CA GLU A 167 15.45 -15.88 -2.54
C GLU A 167 16.97 -16.10 -2.56
N ARG A 168 17.78 -15.06 -2.34
CA ARG A 168 19.25 -15.21 -2.32
C ARG A 168 19.80 -15.80 -1.04
N VAL A 169 19.02 -15.94 0.00
CA VAL A 169 19.43 -16.52 1.29
C VAL A 169 19.08 -18.02 1.39
N GLY A 170 18.31 -18.54 0.43
CA GLY A 170 17.82 -19.93 0.39
C GLY A 170 18.52 -20.86 -0.58
N ARG A 171 19.84 -20.66 -0.87
CA ARG A 171 20.66 -21.64 -1.60
C ARG A 171 21.98 -21.89 -0.90
#